data_cefaa47aa940e7f8cd3cecce6cf36645
#
_entry.id   cefaa47aa940e7f8cd3cecce6cf36645
#
_cell.length_a   1.000
_cell.length_b   1.000
_cell.length_c   1.000
_cell.angle_alpha   90.00
_cell.angle_beta   90.00
_cell.angle_gamma   90.00
#
_symmetry.space_group_name_H-M   'P 1'
#
loop_
_entity.id
_entity.type
_entity.pdbx_description
1 polymer ?
#
loop_
_entity_poly.entity_id
_entity_poly.type
_entity_poly.pdbx_seq_one_letter_code
_entity_poly.pdbx_strand_id
1 'polypeptide(L)'
;MTLRGDKMNVSRAVVHRIEGLCKERNLTINALSNLSGVTQSTVNDIVSGKTYNAGIVTIKKLCDGLGISIRDFFDYDLFSDLEQELK
;
A
#
# COMPACT_ATOMS: atom_id res chain seq x y z
N MET A 1 9.86 22.44 2.74
CA MET A 1 9.63 22.34 3.21
C MET A 1 9.05 22.02 3.59
N THR A 2 8.64 21.77 3.88
CA THR A 2 8.08 21.60 4.26
C THR A 2 7.56 21.36 4.81
N LEU A 3 7.64 21.47 4.94
CA LEU A 3 6.99 21.67 5.66
C LEU A 3 5.98 20.80 6.29
N ARG A 4 5.44 20.94 7.30
CA ARG A 4 4.55 20.24 7.92
C ARG A 4 3.42 19.80 7.17
N GLY A 5 2.98 20.46 6.30
CA GLY A 5 1.95 20.08 5.38
C GLY A 5 2.34 18.88 4.55
N ASP A 6 3.57 18.46 4.70
CA ASP A 6 4.09 17.33 3.92
C ASP A 6 3.79 15.98 4.51
N LYS A 7 3.15 15.93 5.67
CA LYS A 7 2.77 14.64 6.24
C LYS A 7 1.80 13.93 5.31
N MET A 8 2.01 12.64 5.17
CA MET A 8 1.21 11.79 4.31
C MET A 8 0.12 11.12 5.13
N ASN A 9 -1.06 10.91 4.55
CA ASN A 9 -2.06 10.11 5.25
C ASN A 9 -1.75 8.62 5.06
N VAL A 10 -2.39 7.78 5.88
CA VAL A 10 -2.09 6.35 5.85
C VAL A 10 -2.43 5.71 4.51
N SER A 11 -3.47 6.18 3.87
CA SER A 11 -3.87 5.65 2.56
C SER A 11 -2.77 5.81 1.52
N ARG A 12 -2.18 6.99 1.47
CA ARG A 12 -1.10 7.27 0.53
C ARG A 12 0.16 6.49 0.90
N ALA A 13 0.43 6.32 2.19
CA ALA A 13 1.58 5.54 2.63
C ALA A 13 1.44 4.08 2.17
N VAL A 14 0.23 3.53 2.23
CA VAL A 14 -0.04 2.18 1.74
C VAL A 14 0.28 2.08 0.25
N VAL A 15 -0.17 3.07 -0.54
CA VAL A 15 0.10 3.08 -1.98
C VAL A 15 1.60 3.09 -2.26
N HIS A 16 2.32 3.98 -1.57
CA HIS A 16 3.77 4.06 -1.73
C HIS A 16 4.45 2.74 -1.38
N ARG A 17 3.98 2.09 -0.32
CA ARG A 17 4.56 0.82 0.09
C ARG A 17 4.34 -0.26 -0.97
N ILE A 18 3.11 -0.35 -1.49
CA ILE A 18 2.78 -1.32 -2.53
C ILE A 18 3.64 -1.08 -3.78
N GLU A 19 3.70 0.17 -4.22
CA GLU A 19 4.49 0.52 -5.41
C GLU A 19 5.97 0.20 -5.21
N GLY A 20 6.49 0.52 -4.04
CA GLY A 20 7.89 0.25 -3.73
C GLY A 20 8.20 -1.25 -3.72
N LEU A 21 7.31 -2.04 -3.14
CA LEU A 21 7.50 -3.49 -3.11
C LEU A 21 7.43 -4.10 -4.51
N CYS A 22 6.51 -3.61 -5.34
CA CYS A 22 6.42 -4.07 -6.72
C CYS A 22 7.68 -3.71 -7.50
N LYS A 23 8.16 -2.49 -7.33
CA LYS A 23 9.37 -2.03 -8.02
C LYS A 23 10.58 -2.86 -7.61
N GLU A 24 10.70 -3.12 -6.33
CA GLU A 24 11.79 -3.91 -5.77
C GLU A 24 11.85 -5.31 -6.37
N ARG A 25 10.69 -5.87 -6.67
CA ARG A 25 10.55 -7.24 -7.15
C ARG A 25 10.28 -7.34 -8.65
N ASN A 26 10.34 -6.21 -9.35
CA ASN A 26 10.04 -6.15 -10.79
C ASN A 26 8.66 -6.73 -11.11
N LEU A 27 7.67 -6.40 -10.29
CA LEU A 27 6.30 -6.85 -10.50
C LEU A 27 5.45 -5.74 -11.08
N THR A 28 4.60 -6.11 -12.04
CA THR A 28 3.56 -5.21 -12.52
C THR A 28 2.35 -5.34 -11.60
N ILE A 29 1.42 -4.41 -11.72
CA ILE A 29 0.15 -4.49 -10.98
C ILE A 29 -0.59 -5.79 -11.35
N ASN A 30 -0.56 -6.15 -12.63
CA ASN A 30 -1.20 -7.39 -13.06
C ASN A 30 -0.56 -8.62 -12.41
N ALA A 31 0.77 -8.66 -12.33
CA ALA A 31 1.47 -9.75 -11.69
C ALA A 31 1.13 -9.83 -10.19
N LEU A 32 1.09 -8.69 -9.51
CA LEU A 32 0.72 -8.65 -8.11
C LEU A 32 -0.70 -9.16 -7.90
N SER A 33 -1.62 -8.73 -8.76
CA SER A 33 -3.00 -9.17 -8.71
C SER A 33 -3.08 -10.70 -8.81
N ASN A 34 -2.37 -11.28 -9.77
CA ASN A 34 -2.36 -12.72 -9.97
C ASN A 34 -1.78 -13.47 -8.77
N LEU A 35 -0.68 -12.96 -8.22
CA LEU A 35 -0.03 -13.60 -7.08
C LEU A 35 -0.86 -13.54 -5.81
N SER A 36 -1.61 -12.47 -5.64
CA SER A 36 -2.33 -12.23 -4.39
C SER A 36 -3.78 -12.70 -4.40
N GLY A 37 -4.31 -13.02 -5.58
CA GLY A 37 -5.72 -13.39 -5.69
C GLY A 37 -6.65 -12.20 -5.53
N VAL A 38 -6.13 -10.99 -5.68
CA VAL A 38 -6.93 -9.75 -5.65
C VAL A 38 -7.12 -9.30 -7.09
N THR A 39 -8.32 -8.88 -7.46
CA THR A 39 -8.56 -8.49 -8.86
C THR A 39 -7.71 -7.29 -9.25
N GLN A 40 -7.34 -7.22 -10.50
CA GLN A 40 -6.57 -6.10 -11.02
C GLN A 40 -7.29 -4.77 -10.80
N SER A 41 -8.60 -4.78 -10.96
CA SER A 41 -9.43 -3.59 -10.73
C SER A 41 -9.27 -3.09 -9.30
N THR A 42 -9.29 -4.00 -8.32
CA THR A 42 -9.14 -3.62 -6.92
C THR A 42 -7.75 -3.04 -6.65
N VAL A 43 -6.71 -3.69 -7.18
CA VAL A 43 -5.34 -3.17 -6.98
C VAL A 43 -5.17 -1.82 -7.64
N ASN A 44 -5.70 -1.66 -8.85
CA ASN A 44 -5.65 -0.38 -9.55
C ASN A 44 -6.37 0.73 -8.78
N ASP A 45 -7.51 0.42 -8.19
CA ASP A 45 -8.26 1.40 -7.41
C ASP A 45 -7.48 1.85 -6.19
N ILE A 46 -6.73 0.94 -5.57
CA ILE A 46 -5.88 1.30 -4.43
C ILE A 46 -4.74 2.21 -4.88
N VAL A 47 -3.97 1.79 -5.88
CA VAL A 47 -2.78 2.55 -6.27
C VAL A 47 -3.10 3.86 -6.94
N SER A 48 -4.27 3.99 -7.56
CA SER A 48 -4.67 5.25 -8.19
C SER A 48 -5.26 6.24 -7.17
N GLY A 49 -5.51 5.79 -5.95
CA GLY A 49 -6.11 6.62 -4.92
C GLY A 49 -7.62 6.66 -4.98
N LYS A 50 -8.25 5.90 -5.87
CA LYS A 50 -9.70 5.86 -5.96
C LYS A 50 -10.31 5.22 -4.71
N THR A 51 -9.67 4.19 -4.18
CA THR A 51 -10.06 3.59 -2.92
C THR A 51 -9.23 4.23 -1.81
N TYR A 52 -9.89 5.01 -0.96
CA TYR A 52 -9.21 5.67 0.15
C TYR A 52 -8.90 4.70 1.30
N ASN A 53 -9.76 3.70 1.47
CA ASN A 53 -9.68 2.82 2.62
C ASN A 53 -9.54 1.36 2.19
N ALA A 54 -8.31 0.96 1.91
CA ALA A 54 -8.01 -0.43 1.58
C ALA A 54 -8.24 -1.30 2.82
N GLY A 55 -9.03 -2.36 2.68
CA GLY A 55 -9.33 -3.23 3.79
C GLY A 55 -8.12 -4.04 4.23
N ILE A 56 -8.07 -4.37 5.52
CA ILE A 56 -6.93 -5.10 6.07
C ILE A 56 -6.81 -6.50 5.45
N VAL A 57 -7.93 -7.13 5.12
CA VAL A 57 -7.88 -8.44 4.48
C VAL A 57 -7.27 -8.36 3.09
N THR A 58 -7.61 -7.30 2.35
CA THR A 58 -7.02 -7.07 1.03
C THR A 58 -5.50 -6.87 1.17
N ILE A 59 -5.08 -6.08 2.15
CA ILE A 59 -3.66 -5.87 2.42
C ILE A 59 -2.98 -7.19 2.75
N LYS A 60 -3.62 -8.03 3.57
CA LYS A 60 -3.07 -9.35 3.91
C LYS A 60 -2.89 -10.21 2.66
N LYS A 61 -3.87 -10.19 1.75
CA LYS A 61 -3.76 -10.95 0.50
C LYS A 61 -2.57 -10.46 -0.33
N LEU A 62 -2.39 -9.16 -0.41
CA LEU A 62 -1.24 -8.60 -1.13
C LEU A 62 0.07 -9.03 -0.47
N CYS A 63 0.12 -9.02 0.85
CA CYS A 63 1.30 -9.47 1.58
C CYS A 63 1.60 -10.95 1.27
N ASP A 64 0.56 -11.78 1.26
CA ASP A 64 0.74 -13.20 0.95
C ASP A 64 1.28 -13.38 -0.46
N GLY A 65 0.77 -12.62 -1.42
CA GLY A 65 1.28 -12.67 -2.78
C GLY A 65 2.72 -12.21 -2.90
N LEU A 66 3.12 -11.28 -2.06
CA LEU A 66 4.49 -10.77 -2.03
C LEU A 66 5.42 -11.61 -1.17
N GLY A 67 4.89 -12.55 -0.40
CA GLY A 67 5.69 -13.39 0.46
C GLY A 67 6.22 -12.69 1.69
N ILE A 68 5.49 -11.69 2.18
CA ILE A 68 5.87 -10.95 3.39
C ILE A 68 4.74 -11.00 4.40
N SER A 69 5.07 -10.71 5.66
CA SER A 69 4.06 -10.61 6.71
C SER A 69 3.43 -9.22 6.71
N ILE A 70 2.27 -9.10 7.37
CA ILE A 70 1.68 -7.78 7.61
C ILE A 70 2.66 -6.90 8.39
N ARG A 71 3.37 -7.50 9.34
CA ARG A 71 4.36 -6.77 10.12
C ARG A 71 5.42 -6.17 9.21
N ASP A 72 5.97 -6.96 8.29
CA ASP A 72 6.98 -6.48 7.35
C ASP A 72 6.43 -5.39 6.44
N PHE A 73 5.17 -5.54 6.03
CA PHE A 73 4.54 -4.56 5.18
C PHE A 73 4.55 -3.17 5.83
N PHE A 74 4.20 -3.12 7.11
CA PHE A 74 4.11 -1.85 7.84
C PHE A 74 5.41 -1.41 8.49
N ASP A 75 6.46 -2.20 8.37
CA ASP A 75 7.80 -1.82 8.84
C ASP A 75 8.46 -0.97 7.76
N TYR A 76 8.07 0.28 7.70
CA TYR A 76 8.41 1.17 6.60
C TYR A 76 8.31 2.61 7.11
N ASP A 77 9.32 3.40 6.80
CA ASP A 77 9.46 4.75 7.40
C ASP A 77 8.24 5.64 7.24
N LEU A 78 7.56 5.56 6.09
CA LEU A 78 6.41 6.43 5.88
C LEU A 78 5.28 6.20 6.87
N PHE A 79 5.23 5.03 7.50
CA PHE A 79 4.19 4.75 8.50
C PHE A 79 4.51 5.31 9.87
N SER A 80 5.71 5.85 10.08
CA SER A 80 6.13 6.36 11.38
C SER A 80 5.62 7.76 11.68
N ASP A 81 5.27 8.53 10.66
CA ASP A 81 4.87 9.92 10.86
C ASP A 81 3.74 10.31 9.91
N LEU A 82 2.58 9.80 10.22
CA LEU A 82 1.39 10.01 9.39
C LEU A 82 0.48 11.07 9.99
N GLU A 83 -0.33 11.68 9.12
CA GLU A 83 -1.40 12.55 9.58
C GLU A 83 -2.35 11.77 10.45
N GLN A 84 -2.94 12.44 11.45
CA GLN A 84 -4.01 11.84 12.22
C GLN A 84 -5.26 11.74 11.35
N GLU A 85 -6.02 10.68 11.58
CA GLU A 85 -7.30 10.51 10.88
C GLU A 85 -8.46 11.11 11.67
N LEU A 86 -8.19 11.58 12.87
CA LEU A 86 -9.23 12.18 13.72
C LEU A 86 -9.64 13.53 13.15
N LYS A 87 -10.92 13.83 13.28
CA LYS A 87 -11.48 15.10 12.84
C LYS A 87 -11.76 16.04 13.99
#